data_17b9468314210d49dd1a51fafe1bd5fb
#
_entry.id   17b9468314210d49dd1a51fafe1bd5fb
#
_cell.length_a   1.000
_cell.length_b   1.000
_cell.length_c   1.000
_cell.angle_alpha   90.00
_cell.angle_beta   90.00
_cell.angle_gamma   90.00
#
_symmetry.space_group_name_H-M   'P 1'
#
loop_
_entity.id
_entity.type
_entity.pdbx_description
1 polymer ?
#
loop_
_entity_poly.entity_id
_entity_poly.type
_entity_poly.pdbx_seq_one_letter_code
_entity_poly.pdbx_strand_id
1 'polypeptide(L)'
;MASTRDRSVLVTGASSGIGYTVAHGLRARGYCLIASARKQEDVQRLSAEGFTAVQLDLANSASIRAAVEATLAHTGGRVYGLFNNGGFGQLGALEDITRDALRAQFEVNVFGAHELTRLILPVMRAEGQGRIIQNSSLLGLVALKYRGAYNASKFALEALSDTLRQELRGTGIRVVLIEPGPIQSRFRENAYRTFERTVLCENPDTQNRGGIERWLKNQGSAGWFTLPAEA
;
A
#
# COMPACT_ATOMS: atom_id res chain seq x y z
N MET A 1 -0.03 10.23 -29.17
CA MET A 1 -0.02 9.67 -27.80
C MET A 1 0.77 10.62 -26.92
N ALA A 2 0.24 11.04 -25.76
CA ALA A 2 0.99 11.86 -24.83
C ALA A 2 2.27 11.13 -24.37
N SER A 3 3.37 11.85 -24.30
CA SER A 3 4.66 11.30 -23.83
C SER A 3 4.52 10.76 -22.40
N THR A 4 5.28 9.72 -22.05
CA THR A 4 5.34 9.23 -20.66
C THR A 4 5.84 10.33 -19.72
N ARG A 5 6.64 11.29 -20.19
CA ARG A 5 7.14 12.46 -19.44
C ARG A 5 6.02 13.40 -18.98
N ASP A 6 4.88 13.39 -19.67
CA ASP A 6 3.72 14.21 -19.32
C ASP A 6 2.78 13.50 -18.33
N ARG A 7 3.10 12.27 -17.94
CA ARG A 7 2.29 11.43 -17.04
C ARG A 7 2.91 11.39 -15.65
N SER A 8 2.25 12.04 -14.71
CA SER A 8 2.63 12.01 -13.30
C SER A 8 2.01 10.81 -12.59
N VAL A 9 2.79 10.17 -11.70
CA VAL A 9 2.34 9.02 -10.92
C VAL A 9 2.73 9.22 -9.45
N LEU A 10 1.75 9.12 -8.56
CA LEU A 10 1.97 9.06 -7.11
C LEU A 10 2.07 7.61 -6.67
N VAL A 11 3.17 7.26 -6.00
CA VAL A 11 3.42 5.93 -5.44
C VAL A 11 3.43 6.02 -3.92
N THR A 12 2.52 5.33 -3.24
CA THR A 12 2.48 5.30 -1.77
C THR A 12 3.36 4.18 -1.22
N GLY A 13 4.02 4.45 -0.07
CA GLY A 13 4.89 3.47 0.57
C GLY A 13 6.13 3.12 -0.25
N ALA A 14 6.74 4.13 -0.89
CA ALA A 14 7.91 3.98 -1.77
C ALA A 14 9.24 3.80 -1.02
N SER A 15 9.24 3.72 0.32
CA SER A 15 10.48 3.61 1.10
C SER A 15 11.13 2.22 1.05
N SER A 16 10.44 1.17 0.60
CA SER A 16 10.99 -0.18 0.49
C SER A 16 10.10 -1.12 -0.33
N GLY A 17 10.62 -2.32 -0.66
CA GLY A 17 9.86 -3.41 -1.28
C GLY A 17 9.23 -3.01 -2.61
N ILE A 18 7.99 -3.48 -2.86
CA ILE A 18 7.28 -3.28 -4.12
C ILE A 18 7.19 -1.79 -4.49
N GLY A 19 6.81 -0.93 -3.55
CA GLY A 19 6.68 0.51 -3.82
C GLY A 19 7.99 1.17 -4.27
N TYR A 20 9.10 0.79 -3.64
CA TYR A 20 10.43 1.28 -4.00
C TYR A 20 10.85 0.82 -5.41
N THR A 21 10.70 -0.48 -5.68
CA THR A 21 11.03 -1.06 -6.99
C THR A 21 10.17 -0.46 -8.11
N VAL A 22 8.86 -0.32 -7.88
CA VAL A 22 7.95 0.32 -8.84
C VAL A 22 8.32 1.78 -9.08
N ALA A 23 8.70 2.52 -8.02
CA ALA A 23 9.14 3.91 -8.15
C ALA A 23 10.37 4.02 -9.06
N HIS A 24 11.39 3.20 -8.85
CA HIS A 24 12.57 3.15 -9.73
C HIS A 24 12.22 2.76 -11.16
N GLY A 25 11.40 1.73 -11.33
CA GLY A 25 10.99 1.25 -12.65
C GLY A 25 10.18 2.26 -13.45
N LEU A 26 9.28 3.01 -12.81
CA LEU A 26 8.51 4.07 -13.47
C LEU A 26 9.39 5.28 -13.83
N ARG A 27 10.29 5.68 -12.93
CA ARG A 27 11.27 6.75 -13.23
C ARG A 27 12.16 6.39 -14.42
N ALA A 28 12.67 5.16 -14.47
CA ALA A 28 13.48 4.68 -15.59
C ALA A 28 12.72 4.68 -16.93
N ARG A 29 11.40 4.56 -16.89
CA ARG A 29 10.51 4.64 -18.06
C ARG A 29 10.09 6.08 -18.41
N GLY A 30 10.60 7.08 -17.69
CA GLY A 30 10.40 8.49 -17.97
C GLY A 30 9.09 9.08 -17.43
N TYR A 31 8.42 8.43 -16.48
CA TYR A 31 7.27 9.03 -15.80
C TYR A 31 7.71 10.13 -14.84
N CYS A 32 6.88 11.18 -14.71
CA CYS A 32 7.02 12.16 -13.64
C CYS A 32 6.54 11.50 -12.34
N LEU A 33 7.47 11.06 -11.50
CA LEU A 33 7.16 10.25 -10.34
C LEU A 33 7.21 11.07 -9.05
N ILE A 34 6.17 10.91 -8.24
CA ILE A 34 6.12 11.37 -6.86
C ILE A 34 6.15 10.14 -5.95
N ALA A 35 7.24 10.01 -5.18
CA ALA A 35 7.42 8.93 -4.22
C ALA A 35 6.95 9.38 -2.83
N SER A 36 6.15 8.58 -2.13
CA SER A 36 5.78 8.95 -0.76
C SER A 36 6.22 7.95 0.28
N ALA A 37 6.55 8.46 1.46
CA ALA A 37 6.91 7.69 2.63
C ALA A 37 6.32 8.31 3.90
N ARG A 38 6.08 7.46 4.92
CA ARG A 38 5.50 7.92 6.19
C ARG A 38 6.50 8.70 7.04
N LYS A 39 7.72 8.21 7.12
CA LYS A 39 8.77 8.79 7.95
C LYS A 39 9.52 9.86 7.19
N GLN A 40 9.80 10.99 7.86
CA GLN A 40 10.55 12.10 7.25
C GLN A 40 11.97 11.69 6.81
N GLU A 41 12.63 10.82 7.56
CA GLU A 41 13.94 10.26 7.20
C GLU A 41 13.92 9.47 5.89
N ASP A 42 12.85 8.71 5.62
CA ASP A 42 12.66 8.03 4.34
C ASP A 42 12.37 9.00 3.18
N VAL A 43 11.63 10.08 3.46
CA VAL A 43 11.39 11.15 2.47
C VAL A 43 12.71 11.80 2.08
N GLN A 44 13.54 12.15 3.07
CA GLN A 44 14.88 12.75 2.82
C GLN A 44 15.77 11.81 2.02
N ARG A 45 15.79 10.52 2.35
CA ARG A 45 16.56 9.51 1.60
C ARG A 45 16.09 9.40 0.16
N LEU A 46 14.77 9.29 -0.08
CA LEU A 46 14.22 9.27 -1.44
C LEU A 46 14.54 10.54 -2.22
N SER A 47 14.51 11.71 -1.57
CA SER A 47 14.92 12.98 -2.18
C SER A 47 16.40 12.97 -2.56
N ALA A 48 17.28 12.45 -1.71
CA ALA A 48 18.71 12.31 -2.00
C ALA A 48 18.98 11.33 -3.16
N GLU A 49 18.10 10.33 -3.35
CA GLU A 49 18.12 9.42 -4.51
C GLU A 49 17.57 10.07 -5.81
N GLY A 50 17.18 11.35 -5.75
CA GLY A 50 16.67 12.12 -6.90
C GLY A 50 15.19 11.92 -7.20
N PHE A 51 14.39 11.46 -6.25
CA PHE A 51 12.94 11.46 -6.39
C PHE A 51 12.32 12.78 -5.94
N THR A 52 11.23 13.19 -6.57
CA THR A 52 10.29 14.11 -5.91
C THR A 52 9.58 13.31 -4.81
N ALA A 53 9.89 13.61 -3.55
CA ALA A 53 9.40 12.85 -2.42
C ALA A 53 8.48 13.68 -1.53
N VAL A 54 7.37 13.08 -1.06
CA VAL A 54 6.40 13.71 -0.17
C VAL A 54 6.14 12.84 1.07
N GLN A 55 5.91 13.47 2.21
CA GLN A 55 5.50 12.75 3.40
C GLN A 55 4.01 12.37 3.30
N LEU A 56 3.69 11.10 3.61
CA LEU A 56 2.33 10.60 3.59
C LEU A 56 2.14 9.52 4.66
N ASP A 57 1.32 9.82 5.65
CA ASP A 57 0.78 8.83 6.59
C ASP A 57 -0.68 8.56 6.25
N LEU A 58 -0.97 7.34 5.79
CA LEU A 58 -2.33 6.91 5.41
C LEU A 58 -3.28 6.78 6.61
N ALA A 59 -2.78 6.78 7.85
CA ALA A 59 -3.61 6.82 9.05
C ALA A 59 -3.99 8.24 9.47
N ASN A 60 -3.60 9.28 8.71
CA ASN A 60 -3.79 10.67 9.09
C ASN A 60 -4.35 11.49 7.91
N SER A 61 -5.62 11.87 7.99
CA SER A 61 -6.30 12.66 6.95
C SER A 61 -5.64 14.01 6.66
N ALA A 62 -5.02 14.67 7.65
CA ALA A 62 -4.29 15.91 7.41
C ALA A 62 -3.03 15.65 6.58
N SER A 63 -2.29 14.56 6.89
CA SER A 63 -1.13 14.13 6.11
C SER A 63 -1.52 13.75 4.67
N ILE A 64 -2.66 13.05 4.50
CA ILE A 64 -3.17 12.69 3.16
C ILE A 64 -3.45 13.95 2.35
N ARG A 65 -4.17 14.93 2.90
CA ARG A 65 -4.47 16.19 2.22
C ARG A 65 -3.21 16.97 1.85
N ALA A 66 -2.27 17.12 2.79
CA ALA A 66 -1.00 17.80 2.53
C ALA A 66 -0.18 17.11 1.43
N ALA A 67 -0.15 15.77 1.41
CA ALA A 67 0.53 15.01 0.37
C ALA A 67 -0.12 15.19 -1.01
N VAL A 68 -1.46 15.27 -1.08
CA VAL A 68 -2.17 15.56 -2.34
C VAL A 68 -1.83 16.97 -2.82
N GLU A 69 -1.89 17.98 -1.96
CA GLU A 69 -1.54 19.37 -2.29
C GLU A 69 -0.11 19.47 -2.81
N ALA A 70 0.86 18.87 -2.10
CA ALA A 70 2.25 18.84 -2.53
C ALA A 70 2.42 18.11 -3.88
N THR A 71 1.72 16.98 -4.07
CA THR A 71 1.73 16.24 -5.34
C THR A 71 1.23 17.13 -6.48
N LEU A 72 0.10 17.80 -6.31
CA LEU A 72 -0.49 18.68 -7.33
C LEU A 72 0.41 19.89 -7.63
N ALA A 73 1.05 20.49 -6.62
CA ALA A 73 2.00 21.57 -6.81
C ALA A 73 3.20 21.13 -7.68
N HIS A 74 3.73 19.93 -7.46
CA HIS A 74 4.85 19.37 -8.25
C HIS A 74 4.48 18.96 -9.67
N THR A 75 3.21 18.61 -9.90
CA THR A 75 2.75 18.06 -11.19
C THR A 75 1.95 19.05 -12.03
N GLY A 76 1.87 20.31 -11.61
CA GLY A 76 1.06 21.32 -12.29
C GLY A 76 -0.44 20.98 -12.27
N GLY A 77 -0.92 20.42 -11.18
CA GLY A 77 -2.35 20.09 -10.98
C GLY A 77 -2.80 18.78 -11.64
N ARG A 78 -1.90 17.93 -12.12
CA ARG A 78 -2.23 16.72 -12.89
C ARG A 78 -1.71 15.45 -12.20
N VAL A 79 -2.53 14.39 -12.17
CA VAL A 79 -2.13 13.05 -11.70
C VAL A 79 -2.72 12.00 -12.65
N TYR A 80 -1.85 11.38 -13.44
CA TYR A 80 -2.25 10.29 -14.34
C TYR A 80 -2.40 8.97 -13.62
N GLY A 81 -1.51 8.66 -12.67
CA GLY A 81 -1.48 7.39 -11.97
C GLY A 81 -1.42 7.56 -10.45
N LEU A 82 -2.18 6.71 -9.74
CA LEU A 82 -2.09 6.54 -8.29
C LEU A 82 -1.81 5.07 -8.01
N PHE A 83 -0.65 4.76 -7.42
CA PHE A 83 -0.35 3.43 -6.92
C PHE A 83 -0.51 3.39 -5.40
N ASN A 84 -1.64 2.91 -4.94
CA ASN A 84 -1.94 2.65 -3.53
C ASN A 84 -1.24 1.37 -3.08
N ASN A 85 0.04 1.50 -2.73
CA ASN A 85 0.88 0.40 -2.27
C ASN A 85 1.15 0.44 -0.77
N GLY A 86 1.08 1.63 -0.15
CA GLY A 86 1.29 1.79 1.28
C GLY A 86 0.34 0.94 2.10
N GLY A 87 0.89 0.13 3.01
CA GLY A 87 0.11 -0.77 3.85
C GLY A 87 1.00 -1.58 4.78
N PHE A 88 0.39 -2.28 5.71
CA PHE A 88 1.07 -3.22 6.61
C PHE A 88 0.18 -4.43 6.91
N GLY A 89 0.75 -5.44 7.57
CA GLY A 89 0.03 -6.63 7.99
C GLY A 89 0.00 -6.77 9.51
N GLN A 90 -1.19 -6.88 10.09
CA GLN A 90 -1.40 -7.27 11.48
C GLN A 90 -1.46 -8.80 11.55
N LEU A 91 -0.51 -9.40 12.25
CA LEU A 91 -0.52 -10.81 12.60
C LEU A 91 -1.20 -11.02 13.97
N GLY A 92 -1.78 -12.18 14.17
CA GLY A 92 -2.40 -12.63 15.40
C GLY A 92 -3.55 -13.60 15.14
N ALA A 93 -3.87 -14.45 16.13
CA ALA A 93 -5.13 -15.16 16.11
C ALA A 93 -6.28 -14.15 16.29
N LEU A 94 -7.42 -14.36 15.66
CA LEU A 94 -8.54 -13.41 15.72
C LEU A 94 -9.01 -13.12 17.16
N GLU A 95 -8.95 -14.11 18.03
CA GLU A 95 -9.27 -13.97 19.46
C GLU A 95 -8.33 -13.04 20.22
N ASP A 96 -7.08 -12.88 19.73
CA ASP A 96 -6.05 -12.02 20.32
C ASP A 96 -6.03 -10.60 19.68
N ILE A 97 -6.76 -10.39 18.57
CA ILE A 97 -6.79 -9.10 17.88
C ILE A 97 -7.79 -8.17 18.52
N THR A 98 -7.29 -7.14 19.19
CA THR A 98 -8.13 -6.11 19.79
C THR A 98 -8.85 -5.27 18.71
N ARG A 99 -9.93 -4.59 19.13
CA ARG A 99 -10.63 -3.64 18.26
C ARG A 99 -9.69 -2.58 17.72
N ASP A 100 -8.75 -2.09 18.54
CA ASP A 100 -7.85 -1.01 18.14
C ASP A 100 -6.78 -1.51 17.16
N ALA A 101 -6.26 -2.72 17.32
CA ALA A 101 -5.36 -3.35 16.36
C ALA A 101 -6.07 -3.59 15.01
N LEU A 102 -7.32 -4.06 15.03
CA LEU A 102 -8.14 -4.23 13.82
C LEU A 102 -8.43 -2.88 13.15
N ARG A 103 -8.82 -1.86 13.94
CA ARG A 103 -9.06 -0.50 13.43
C ARG A 103 -7.81 0.07 12.78
N ALA A 104 -6.64 -0.04 13.41
CA ALA A 104 -5.38 0.45 12.85
C ALA A 104 -5.03 -0.23 11.51
N GLN A 105 -5.33 -1.53 11.36
CA GLN A 105 -5.15 -2.24 10.09
C GLN A 105 -6.04 -1.65 9.00
N PHE A 106 -7.31 -1.38 9.30
CA PHE A 106 -8.26 -0.80 8.34
C PHE A 106 -7.95 0.67 8.05
N GLU A 107 -7.52 1.42 9.07
CA GLU A 107 -7.17 2.85 8.93
C GLU A 107 -6.17 3.07 7.81
N VAL A 108 -5.10 2.27 7.78
CA VAL A 108 -4.06 2.38 6.75
C VAL A 108 -4.46 1.71 5.44
N ASN A 109 -4.89 0.43 5.50
CA ASN A 109 -5.02 -0.39 4.30
C ASN A 109 -6.31 -0.11 3.52
N VAL A 110 -7.33 0.46 4.16
CA VAL A 110 -8.66 0.67 3.58
C VAL A 110 -9.02 2.15 3.57
N PHE A 111 -9.15 2.78 4.75
CA PHE A 111 -9.68 4.14 4.85
C PHE A 111 -8.73 5.17 4.25
N GLY A 112 -7.44 5.10 4.57
CA GLY A 112 -6.45 6.02 4.01
C GLY A 112 -6.26 5.86 2.51
N ALA A 113 -6.22 4.62 2.00
CA ALA A 113 -6.15 4.36 0.56
C ALA A 113 -7.42 4.86 -0.16
N HIS A 114 -8.59 4.69 0.45
CA HIS A 114 -9.86 5.20 -0.07
C HIS A 114 -9.88 6.73 -0.07
N GLU A 115 -9.52 7.38 1.04
CA GLU A 115 -9.49 8.85 1.14
C GLU A 115 -8.55 9.46 0.09
N LEU A 116 -7.34 8.91 -0.05
CA LEU A 116 -6.39 9.36 -1.06
C LEU A 116 -6.95 9.20 -2.48
N THR A 117 -7.57 8.05 -2.77
CA THR A 117 -8.23 7.80 -4.06
C THR A 117 -9.32 8.83 -4.32
N ARG A 118 -10.16 9.10 -3.32
CA ARG A 118 -11.26 10.07 -3.41
C ARG A 118 -10.76 11.49 -3.68
N LEU A 119 -9.62 11.88 -3.13
CA LEU A 119 -9.03 13.21 -3.33
C LEU A 119 -8.34 13.35 -4.71
N ILE A 120 -7.77 12.28 -5.25
CA ILE A 120 -7.11 12.28 -6.57
C ILE A 120 -8.12 12.12 -7.72
N LEU A 121 -9.22 11.43 -7.50
CA LEU A 121 -10.19 11.11 -8.55
C LEU A 121 -10.76 12.33 -9.30
N PRO A 122 -11.11 13.47 -8.66
CA PRO A 122 -11.55 14.68 -9.36
C PRO A 122 -10.51 15.22 -10.35
N VAL A 123 -9.23 15.12 -10.02
CA VAL A 123 -8.11 15.50 -10.89
C VAL A 123 -8.05 14.63 -12.13
N MET A 124 -8.16 13.32 -11.98
CA MET A 124 -8.22 12.38 -13.10
C MET A 124 -9.46 12.59 -13.96
N ARG A 125 -10.60 12.95 -13.36
CA ARG A 125 -11.84 13.28 -14.09
C ARG A 125 -11.68 14.52 -14.96
N ALA A 126 -11.04 15.58 -14.44
CA ALA A 126 -10.75 16.80 -15.20
C ALA A 126 -9.84 16.53 -16.41
N GLU A 127 -8.89 15.58 -16.28
CA GLU A 127 -8.03 15.14 -17.39
C GLU A 127 -8.69 14.14 -18.34
N GLY A 128 -9.88 13.63 -18.02
CA GLY A 128 -10.58 12.60 -18.81
C GLY A 128 -9.86 11.24 -18.86
N GLN A 129 -8.84 11.03 -18.06
CA GLN A 129 -8.04 9.81 -18.03
C GLN A 129 -7.36 9.60 -16.67
N GLY A 130 -7.10 8.34 -16.32
CA GLY A 130 -6.37 8.02 -15.10
C GLY A 130 -6.17 6.53 -14.90
N ARG A 131 -5.26 6.19 -13.98
CA ARG A 131 -4.99 4.82 -13.54
C ARG A 131 -4.91 4.79 -12.02
N ILE A 132 -5.84 4.08 -11.40
CA ILE A 132 -5.83 3.79 -9.96
C ILE A 132 -5.40 2.34 -9.83
N ILE A 133 -4.23 2.10 -9.28
CA ILE A 133 -3.68 0.77 -9.05
C ILE A 133 -3.71 0.51 -7.55
N GLN A 134 -4.42 -0.54 -7.14
CA GLN A 134 -4.52 -0.97 -5.76
C GLN A 134 -3.62 -2.18 -5.54
N ASN A 135 -2.62 -2.05 -4.69
CA ASN A 135 -1.80 -3.19 -4.29
C ASN A 135 -2.54 -4.00 -3.23
N SER A 136 -3.35 -4.93 -3.70
CA SER A 136 -4.07 -5.88 -2.88
C SER A 136 -3.17 -7.02 -2.40
N SER A 137 -3.60 -8.24 -2.49
CA SER A 137 -2.86 -9.45 -2.13
C SER A 137 -3.63 -10.67 -2.60
N LEU A 138 -2.97 -11.79 -2.81
CA LEU A 138 -3.63 -13.10 -2.82
C LEU A 138 -4.55 -13.28 -1.60
N LEU A 139 -4.22 -12.66 -0.47
CA LEU A 139 -5.01 -12.66 0.76
C LEU A 139 -6.23 -11.71 0.72
N GLY A 140 -6.50 -11.09 -0.39
CA GLY A 140 -7.77 -10.44 -0.70
C GLY A 140 -8.78 -11.40 -1.34
N LEU A 141 -8.33 -12.59 -1.77
CA LEU A 141 -9.14 -13.62 -2.43
C LEU A 141 -9.28 -14.89 -1.59
N VAL A 142 -8.27 -15.18 -0.75
CA VAL A 142 -8.25 -16.34 0.15
C VAL A 142 -7.84 -15.93 1.56
N ALA A 143 -8.34 -16.65 2.58
CA ALA A 143 -8.00 -16.37 3.97
C ALA A 143 -6.99 -17.39 4.50
N LEU A 144 -5.97 -16.90 5.19
CA LEU A 144 -4.99 -17.72 5.87
C LEU A 144 -4.98 -17.49 7.38
N LYS A 145 -4.67 -18.55 8.13
CA LYS A 145 -4.56 -18.54 9.60
C LYS A 145 -3.57 -17.47 10.09
N TYR A 146 -3.88 -16.84 11.21
CA TYR A 146 -3.10 -15.80 11.87
C TYR A 146 -2.98 -14.47 11.13
N ARG A 147 -3.77 -14.25 10.08
CA ARG A 147 -3.78 -13.04 9.26
C ARG A 147 -5.17 -12.42 9.10
N GLY A 148 -6.09 -12.73 10.01
CA GLY A 148 -7.50 -12.36 9.87
C GLY A 148 -7.72 -10.87 9.65
N ALA A 149 -7.06 -9.99 10.41
CA ALA A 149 -7.17 -8.54 10.23
C ALA A 149 -6.66 -8.09 8.85
N TYR A 150 -5.52 -8.61 8.41
CA TYR A 150 -4.96 -8.31 7.10
C TYR A 150 -5.84 -8.86 5.96
N ASN A 151 -6.27 -10.15 6.05
CA ASN A 151 -7.19 -10.74 5.07
C ASN A 151 -8.42 -9.84 4.91
N ALA A 152 -9.10 -9.51 6.02
CA ALA A 152 -10.31 -8.68 6.00
C ALA A 152 -10.08 -7.32 5.34
N SER A 153 -8.94 -6.66 5.60
CA SER A 153 -8.61 -5.39 4.98
C SER A 153 -8.40 -5.52 3.45
N LYS A 154 -7.80 -6.62 2.98
CA LYS A 154 -7.58 -6.84 1.56
C LYS A 154 -8.87 -7.27 0.83
N PHE A 155 -9.73 -8.10 1.44
CA PHE A 155 -11.08 -8.37 0.92
C PHE A 155 -11.91 -7.09 0.79
N ALA A 156 -11.84 -6.19 1.78
CA ALA A 156 -12.50 -4.89 1.70
C ALA A 156 -11.96 -4.04 0.54
N LEU A 157 -10.64 -4.03 0.34
CA LEU A 157 -10.01 -3.30 -0.76
C LEU A 157 -10.43 -3.84 -2.13
N GLU A 158 -10.54 -5.18 -2.28
CA GLU A 158 -11.07 -5.82 -3.50
C GLU A 158 -12.48 -5.32 -3.82
N ALA A 159 -13.39 -5.43 -2.84
CA ALA A 159 -14.79 -5.03 -3.02
C ALA A 159 -14.93 -3.54 -3.38
N LEU A 160 -14.20 -2.65 -2.69
CA LEU A 160 -14.20 -1.22 -3.00
C LEU A 160 -13.65 -0.94 -4.40
N SER A 161 -12.61 -1.67 -4.81
CA SER A 161 -11.99 -1.50 -6.13
C SER A 161 -12.90 -1.97 -7.25
N ASP A 162 -13.58 -3.08 -7.08
CA ASP A 162 -14.54 -3.62 -8.06
C ASP A 162 -15.75 -2.71 -8.20
N THR A 163 -16.25 -2.16 -7.10
CA THR A 163 -17.34 -1.17 -7.13
C THR A 163 -16.89 0.08 -7.89
N LEU A 164 -15.76 0.65 -7.52
CA LEU A 164 -15.21 1.85 -8.16
C LEU A 164 -14.94 1.63 -9.66
N ARG A 165 -14.48 0.43 -10.05
CA ARG A 165 -14.28 0.06 -11.46
C ARG A 165 -15.58 0.12 -12.27
N GLN A 166 -16.70 -0.31 -11.66
CA GLN A 166 -18.02 -0.24 -12.30
C GLN A 166 -18.51 1.20 -12.43
N GLU A 167 -18.36 2.00 -11.36
CA GLU A 167 -18.78 3.41 -11.31
C GLU A 167 -18.00 4.30 -12.29
N LEU A 168 -16.77 3.93 -12.62
CA LEU A 168 -15.89 4.66 -13.54
C LEU A 168 -15.97 4.22 -14.99
N ARG A 169 -16.88 3.31 -15.35
CA ARG A 169 -17.08 2.91 -16.76
C ARG A 169 -17.38 4.12 -17.63
N GLY A 170 -16.69 4.19 -18.77
CA GLY A 170 -16.85 5.27 -19.75
C GLY A 170 -16.08 6.57 -19.44
N THR A 171 -15.44 6.70 -18.28
CA THR A 171 -14.76 7.95 -17.85
C THR A 171 -13.29 8.07 -18.33
N GLY A 172 -12.74 7.06 -18.99
CA GLY A 172 -11.31 7.02 -19.31
C GLY A 172 -10.40 6.64 -18.14
N ILE A 173 -10.92 6.59 -16.91
CA ILE A 173 -10.20 6.19 -15.71
C ILE A 173 -10.32 4.67 -15.55
N ARG A 174 -9.20 4.00 -15.22
CA ARG A 174 -9.16 2.54 -15.00
C ARG A 174 -8.73 2.22 -13.59
N VAL A 175 -9.43 1.28 -12.96
CA VAL A 175 -9.06 0.71 -11.66
C VAL A 175 -8.48 -0.68 -11.89
N VAL A 176 -7.29 -0.91 -11.34
CA VAL A 176 -6.51 -2.15 -11.49
C VAL A 176 -6.17 -2.67 -10.10
N LEU A 177 -6.34 -3.95 -9.88
CA LEU A 177 -5.88 -4.67 -8.70
C LEU A 177 -4.61 -5.44 -9.06
N ILE A 178 -3.66 -5.46 -8.15
CA ILE A 178 -2.50 -6.33 -8.18
C ILE A 178 -2.59 -7.17 -6.91
N GLU A 179 -2.58 -8.50 -7.06
CA GLU A 179 -2.72 -9.46 -5.96
C GLU A 179 -1.41 -10.25 -5.77
N PRO A 180 -0.35 -9.63 -5.21
CA PRO A 180 0.92 -10.31 -5.03
C PRO A 180 0.78 -11.52 -4.12
N GLY A 181 1.46 -12.58 -4.50
CA GLY A 181 1.78 -13.70 -3.62
C GLY A 181 2.92 -13.34 -2.66
N PRO A 182 3.70 -14.32 -2.19
CA PRO A 182 4.88 -14.09 -1.36
C PRO A 182 5.98 -13.34 -2.13
N ILE A 183 6.25 -12.10 -1.74
CA ILE A 183 7.33 -11.26 -2.28
C ILE A 183 8.40 -11.07 -1.22
N GLN A 184 9.66 -11.14 -1.62
CA GLN A 184 10.80 -10.89 -0.76
C GLN A 184 10.86 -9.39 -0.40
N SER A 185 10.55 -9.06 0.85
CA SER A 185 10.51 -7.68 1.34
C SER A 185 10.54 -7.66 2.87
N ARG A 186 10.67 -6.48 3.46
CA ARG A 186 10.57 -6.29 4.92
C ARG A 186 9.12 -6.40 5.46
N PHE A 187 8.15 -6.70 4.62
CA PHE A 187 6.74 -6.78 5.03
C PHE A 187 6.51 -7.77 6.18
N ARG A 188 7.14 -8.96 6.11
CA ARG A 188 7.00 -9.99 7.16
C ARG A 188 7.62 -9.57 8.49
N GLU A 189 8.82 -9.01 8.43
CA GLU A 189 9.50 -8.46 9.62
C GLU A 189 8.67 -7.37 10.27
N ASN A 190 8.15 -6.44 9.48
CA ASN A 190 7.29 -5.38 9.96
C ASN A 190 5.96 -5.91 10.54
N ALA A 191 5.38 -6.94 9.93
CA ALA A 191 4.16 -7.59 10.43
C ALA A 191 4.42 -8.28 11.79
N TYR A 192 5.59 -8.90 11.97
CA TYR A 192 5.97 -9.50 13.25
C TYR A 192 6.20 -8.43 14.34
N ARG A 193 6.90 -7.35 14.02
CA ARG A 193 7.05 -6.22 14.97
C ARG A 193 5.69 -5.62 15.36
N THR A 194 4.73 -5.62 14.44
CA THR A 194 3.37 -5.18 14.77
C THR A 194 2.71 -6.15 15.72
N PHE A 195 2.84 -7.46 15.50
CA PHE A 195 2.35 -8.50 16.40
C PHE A 195 2.93 -8.38 17.81
N GLU A 196 4.26 -8.19 17.93
CA GLU A 196 4.92 -7.98 19.23
C GLU A 196 4.33 -6.77 19.97
N ARG A 197 4.18 -5.66 19.27
CA ARG A 197 3.74 -4.39 19.86
C ARG A 197 2.25 -4.37 20.22
N THR A 198 1.41 -5.12 19.53
CA THR A 198 -0.05 -5.10 19.74
C THR A 198 -0.52 -6.33 20.51
N VAL A 199 -0.26 -7.52 20.03
CA VAL A 199 -0.77 -8.76 20.63
C VAL A 199 0.05 -9.18 21.83
N LEU A 200 1.39 -9.32 21.68
CA LEU A 200 2.24 -9.79 22.79
C LEU A 200 2.37 -8.77 23.92
N CYS A 201 2.18 -7.48 23.64
CA CYS A 201 2.16 -6.46 24.69
C CYS A 201 0.93 -6.60 25.60
N GLU A 202 -0.24 -7.01 25.05
CA GLU A 202 -1.48 -7.17 25.80
C GLU A 202 -1.69 -8.59 26.32
N ASN A 203 -1.25 -9.61 25.55
CA ASN A 203 -1.35 -11.03 25.90
C ASN A 203 -0.03 -11.76 25.63
N PRO A 204 0.99 -11.62 26.51
CA PRO A 204 2.31 -12.22 26.30
C PRO A 204 2.28 -13.76 26.22
N ASP A 205 1.33 -14.38 26.90
CA ASP A 205 1.20 -15.84 27.05
C ASP A 205 0.18 -16.45 26.09
N THR A 206 -0.17 -15.73 25.03
CA THR A 206 -1.12 -16.27 24.05
C THR A 206 -0.69 -17.66 23.56
N GLN A 207 -1.60 -18.62 23.62
CA GLN A 207 -1.39 -20.00 23.15
C GLN A 207 -1.03 -20.04 21.63
N ASN A 208 -1.32 -18.98 20.90
CA ASN A 208 -1.11 -18.88 19.46
C ASN A 208 0.32 -18.44 19.08
N ARG A 209 1.11 -17.93 20.04
CA ARG A 209 2.47 -17.42 19.80
C ARG A 209 3.36 -18.40 19.05
N GLY A 210 3.46 -19.63 19.53
CA GLY A 210 4.31 -20.66 18.91
C GLY A 210 3.89 -21.01 17.48
N GLY A 211 2.60 -20.90 17.14
CA GLY A 211 2.09 -21.08 15.78
C GLY A 211 2.54 -19.97 14.83
N ILE A 212 2.48 -18.73 15.30
CA ILE A 212 2.88 -17.54 14.53
C ILE A 212 4.39 -17.53 14.33
N GLU A 213 5.18 -17.82 15.36
CA GLU A 213 6.64 -17.87 15.27
C GLU A 213 7.12 -19.01 14.36
N ARG A 214 6.51 -20.20 14.42
CA ARG A 214 6.82 -21.30 13.48
C ARG A 214 6.53 -20.88 12.04
N TRP A 215 5.41 -20.20 11.82
CA TRP A 215 5.10 -19.69 10.48
C TRP A 215 6.17 -18.73 9.98
N LEU A 216 6.68 -17.84 10.81
CA LEU A 216 7.77 -16.93 10.44
C LEU A 216 9.07 -17.66 10.12
N LYS A 217 9.46 -18.65 10.95
CA LYS A 217 10.69 -19.44 10.78
C LYS A 217 10.65 -20.34 9.55
N ASN A 218 9.53 -21.02 9.30
CA ASN A 218 9.39 -21.95 8.18
C ASN A 218 9.36 -21.27 6.80
N GLN A 219 9.32 -19.97 6.75
CA GLN A 219 9.28 -19.22 5.51
C GLN A 219 10.69 -18.91 4.94
N GLY A 220 11.76 -19.19 5.66
CA GLY A 220 13.12 -19.24 5.10
C GLY A 220 13.34 -20.38 4.10
N SER A 221 12.50 -21.40 4.15
CA SER A 221 12.45 -22.53 3.20
C SER A 221 11.32 -22.40 2.16
N ALA A 222 10.62 -21.29 2.11
CA ALA A 222 9.59 -21.03 1.10
C ALA A 222 10.27 -20.77 -0.25
N GLY A 223 10.94 -21.80 -0.71
CA GLY A 223 11.56 -21.98 -1.97
C GLY A 223 10.97 -21.19 -3.13
N TRP A 224 10.67 -21.83 -4.18
CA TRP A 224 10.26 -21.34 -5.50
C TRP A 224 8.96 -20.50 -5.60
N PHE A 225 8.22 -20.28 -4.52
CA PHE A 225 7.02 -19.43 -4.51
C PHE A 225 7.26 -17.99 -4.01
N THR A 226 8.47 -17.65 -3.53
CA THR A 226 8.79 -16.29 -3.11
C THR A 226 9.53 -15.58 -4.23
N LEU A 227 8.91 -14.55 -4.80
CA LEU A 227 9.50 -13.76 -5.88
C LEU A 227 10.26 -12.54 -5.32
N PRO A 228 11.33 -12.08 -5.99
CA PRO A 228 11.94 -10.79 -5.69
C PRO A 228 10.97 -9.64 -6.00
N ALA A 229 11.21 -8.47 -5.43
CA ALA A 229 10.31 -7.32 -5.61
C ALA A 229 10.34 -6.77 -7.05
N GLU A 230 11.33 -7.15 -7.84
CA GLU A 230 11.50 -6.78 -9.25
C GLU A 230 10.70 -7.68 -10.22
N ALA A 231 10.20 -8.82 -9.72
CA ALA A 231 9.39 -9.74 -10.52
C ALA A 231 7.98 -9.22 -10.70
#